data_34926d0b4a57b7e45b015ddd7ea21bde
#
_entry.id   34926d0b4a57b7e45b015ddd7ea21bde
#
_cell.length_a   1.000
_cell.length_b   1.000
_cell.length_c   1.000
_cell.angle_alpha   90.00
_cell.angle_beta   90.00
_cell.angle_gamma   90.00
#
_symmetry.space_group_name_H-M   'P 1'
#
loop_
_entity.id
_entity.type
_entity.pdbx_description
1 polymer ?
#
loop_
_entity_poly.entity_id
_entity_poly.type
_entity_poly.pdbx_seq_one_letter_code
_entity_poly.pdbx_strand_id
1 'polypeptide(L)'
;DYSFDLFSNYGRRDVQFVITLNENKTELVKYLSRYKHRFNISFTFFNTKETEYTGSIKSAKHLFGEKNIVLLPDTFMRMKYSEDIIETVNKSLNETGFTFFVKNEKDPDMLRTKGSLIISDQNTVIDYEDKPQENLDKFNAFWCAFAFRKRVFDSCIEFMEKSTLNHRLLVGEIKNTPIYNSKAIQVDEYIDLGTWEQIYQFKNNS
;
A
#
# COMPACT_ATOMS: atom_id res chain seq x y z
N ASP A 1 -3.93 -14.92 -0.21
CA ASP A 1 -4.63 -15.13 1.10
C ASP A 1 -4.00 -14.30 2.23
N TYR A 2 -2.73 -13.99 2.18
CA TYR A 2 -2.00 -13.28 3.26
C TYR A 2 -2.58 -11.92 3.63
N SER A 3 -3.15 -11.19 2.68
CA SER A 3 -3.83 -9.92 2.98
C SER A 3 -5.03 -10.10 3.92
N PHE A 4 -5.72 -11.25 3.85
CA PHE A 4 -6.81 -11.56 4.78
C PHE A 4 -6.29 -11.93 6.18
N ASP A 5 -5.09 -12.50 6.27
CA ASP A 5 -4.51 -12.94 7.53
C ASP A 5 -4.13 -11.76 8.43
N LEU A 6 -3.77 -10.61 7.84
CA LEU A 6 -3.56 -9.35 8.57
C LEU A 6 -4.79 -8.91 9.38
N PHE A 7 -5.99 -9.34 8.96
CA PHE A 7 -7.26 -9.01 9.59
C PHE A 7 -7.92 -10.22 10.26
N SER A 8 -7.11 -11.22 10.64
CA SER A 8 -7.62 -12.47 11.21
C SER A 8 -8.45 -12.29 12.49
N ASN A 9 -8.18 -11.24 13.25
CA ASN A 9 -8.88 -10.89 14.48
C ASN A 9 -10.19 -10.11 14.26
N TYR A 10 -10.54 -9.78 13.01
CA TYR A 10 -11.70 -8.97 12.66
C TYR A 10 -12.76 -9.75 11.90
N GLY A 11 -14.00 -9.36 12.07
CA GLY A 11 -15.16 -9.98 11.43
C GLY A 11 -15.78 -9.13 10.33
N ARG A 12 -16.89 -9.63 9.79
CA ARG A 12 -17.63 -9.00 8.66
C ARG A 12 -18.16 -7.60 8.95
N ARG A 13 -18.32 -7.24 10.22
CA ARG A 13 -18.85 -5.91 10.62
C ARG A 13 -17.74 -4.88 10.78
N ASP A 14 -16.52 -5.34 10.96
CA ASP A 14 -15.38 -4.48 11.31
C ASP A 14 -14.63 -4.02 10.06
N VAL A 15 -14.50 -4.92 9.08
CA VAL A 15 -13.70 -4.69 7.87
C VAL A 15 -14.47 -5.10 6.62
N GLN A 16 -14.47 -4.23 5.62
CA GLN A 16 -14.89 -4.54 4.26
C GLN A 16 -13.67 -4.63 3.35
N PHE A 17 -13.56 -5.75 2.64
CA PHE A 17 -12.59 -5.90 1.57
C PHE A 17 -13.21 -5.45 0.24
N VAL A 18 -12.55 -4.48 -0.41
CA VAL A 18 -12.87 -4.07 -1.78
C VAL A 18 -11.75 -4.58 -2.68
N ILE A 19 -12.07 -5.51 -3.55
CA ILE A 19 -11.10 -6.14 -4.43
C ILE A 19 -11.27 -5.60 -5.83
N THR A 20 -10.25 -4.92 -6.33
CA THR A 20 -10.20 -4.40 -7.69
C THR A 20 -9.64 -5.47 -8.63
N LEU A 21 -10.35 -5.74 -9.70
CA LEU A 21 -10.02 -6.78 -10.66
C LEU A 21 -10.00 -6.23 -12.08
N ASN A 22 -9.08 -6.72 -12.88
CA ASN A 22 -9.15 -6.61 -14.31
C ASN A 22 -10.27 -7.54 -14.82
N GLU A 23 -10.97 -7.15 -15.90
CA GLU A 23 -12.07 -7.92 -16.50
C GLU A 23 -11.67 -9.36 -16.89
N ASN A 24 -10.39 -9.60 -17.17
CA ASN A 24 -9.85 -10.92 -17.49
C ASN A 24 -9.57 -11.80 -16.25
N LYS A 25 -9.83 -11.32 -15.04
CA LYS A 25 -9.56 -12.02 -13.77
C LYS A 25 -10.83 -12.47 -13.04
N THR A 26 -11.90 -12.70 -13.76
CA THR A 26 -13.22 -13.08 -13.19
C THR A 26 -13.18 -14.38 -12.37
N GLU A 27 -12.29 -15.32 -12.70
CA GLU A 27 -12.09 -16.55 -11.91
C GLU A 27 -11.69 -16.29 -10.46
N LEU A 28 -10.98 -15.18 -10.21
CA LEU A 28 -10.62 -14.77 -8.85
C LEU A 28 -11.85 -14.44 -8.01
N VAL A 29 -12.95 -13.97 -8.62
CA VAL A 29 -14.21 -13.71 -7.90
C VAL A 29 -14.72 -15.00 -7.25
N LYS A 30 -14.73 -16.11 -8.01
CA LYS A 30 -15.16 -17.42 -7.50
C LYS A 30 -14.23 -17.91 -6.39
N TYR A 31 -12.92 -17.81 -6.60
CA TYR A 31 -11.92 -18.21 -5.62
C TYR A 31 -12.04 -17.41 -4.31
N LEU A 32 -12.09 -16.07 -4.40
CA LEU A 32 -12.13 -15.20 -3.24
C LEU A 32 -13.49 -15.16 -2.55
N SER A 33 -14.58 -15.49 -3.29
CA SER A 33 -15.94 -15.58 -2.70
C SER A 33 -16.06 -16.63 -1.60
N ARG A 34 -15.16 -17.61 -1.53
CA ARG A 34 -15.11 -18.58 -0.41
C ARG A 34 -14.84 -17.93 0.96
N TYR A 35 -14.25 -16.72 0.98
CA TYR A 35 -14.00 -15.97 2.22
C TYR A 35 -15.19 -15.10 2.67
N LYS A 36 -16.29 -15.04 1.88
CA LYS A 36 -17.50 -14.25 2.23
C LYS A 36 -18.18 -14.69 3.52
N HIS A 37 -17.95 -15.92 3.98
CA HIS A 37 -18.45 -16.36 5.27
C HIS A 37 -17.75 -15.64 6.44
N ARG A 38 -16.49 -15.23 6.25
CA ARG A 38 -15.65 -14.58 7.25
C ARG A 38 -15.62 -13.06 7.11
N PHE A 39 -15.56 -12.55 5.87
CA PHE A 39 -15.40 -11.13 5.58
C PHE A 39 -16.51 -10.58 4.69
N ASN A 40 -16.75 -9.28 4.79
CA ASN A 40 -17.55 -8.57 3.81
C ASN A 40 -16.67 -8.24 2.59
N ILE A 41 -16.98 -8.85 1.44
CA ILE A 41 -16.15 -8.72 0.23
C ILE A 41 -16.99 -8.14 -0.90
N SER A 42 -16.54 -7.04 -1.45
CA SER A 42 -17.04 -6.41 -2.67
C SER A 42 -16.00 -6.50 -3.78
N PHE A 43 -16.45 -6.65 -5.02
CA PHE A 43 -15.58 -6.65 -6.19
C PHE A 43 -15.91 -5.45 -7.06
N THR A 44 -14.88 -4.82 -7.60
CA THR A 44 -15.02 -3.80 -8.64
C THR A 44 -14.06 -4.12 -9.80
N PHE A 45 -14.45 -3.74 -11.00
CA PHE A 45 -13.64 -3.97 -12.18
C PHE A 45 -13.13 -2.65 -12.71
N PHE A 46 -11.85 -2.61 -13.06
CA PHE A 46 -11.24 -1.47 -13.69
C PHE A 46 -10.95 -1.73 -15.17
N ASN A 47 -10.90 -0.67 -15.96
CA ASN A 47 -10.62 -0.76 -17.38
C ASN A 47 -9.17 -1.22 -17.60
N THR A 48 -8.95 -2.17 -18.50
CA THR A 48 -7.63 -2.70 -18.89
C THR A 48 -6.70 -1.64 -19.49
N LYS A 49 -7.21 -0.48 -19.89
CA LYS A 49 -6.40 0.66 -20.31
C LYS A 49 -5.67 1.34 -19.16
N GLU A 50 -6.13 1.16 -17.94
CA GLU A 50 -5.45 1.62 -16.72
C GLU A 50 -4.32 0.63 -16.41
N THR A 51 -3.10 1.01 -16.73
CA THR A 51 -1.92 0.14 -16.58
C THR A 51 -1.30 0.24 -15.19
N GLU A 52 -1.53 1.36 -14.49
CA GLU A 52 -0.91 1.64 -13.21
C GLU A 52 -1.85 1.30 -12.03
N TYR A 53 -1.27 0.96 -10.89
CA TYR A 53 -2.02 0.63 -9.66
C TYR A 53 -2.95 1.76 -9.19
N THR A 54 -2.59 3.01 -9.46
CA THR A 54 -3.40 4.19 -9.10
C THR A 54 -4.76 4.21 -9.79
N GLY A 55 -4.83 3.81 -11.06
CA GLY A 55 -6.08 3.68 -11.80
C GLY A 55 -6.99 2.60 -11.19
N SER A 56 -6.41 1.46 -10.84
CA SER A 56 -7.14 0.40 -10.13
C SER A 56 -7.75 0.89 -8.81
N ILE A 57 -6.99 1.65 -8.02
CA ILE A 57 -7.49 2.20 -6.75
C ILE A 57 -8.59 3.24 -6.99
N LYS A 58 -8.43 4.13 -7.97
CA LYS A 58 -9.43 5.13 -8.35
C LYS A 58 -10.78 4.50 -8.72
N SER A 59 -10.76 3.33 -9.38
CA SER A 59 -11.99 2.61 -9.76
C SER A 59 -12.84 2.19 -8.54
N ALA A 60 -12.20 2.00 -7.40
CA ALA A 60 -12.85 1.62 -6.15
C ALA A 60 -13.36 2.81 -5.30
N LYS A 61 -13.09 4.06 -5.70
CA LYS A 61 -13.38 5.27 -4.90
C LYS A 61 -14.82 5.35 -4.39
N HIS A 62 -15.78 4.87 -5.16
CA HIS A 62 -17.20 4.87 -4.79
C HIS A 62 -17.54 3.91 -3.63
N LEU A 63 -16.66 2.94 -3.34
CA LEU A 63 -16.79 1.95 -2.26
C LEU A 63 -15.98 2.32 -1.01
N PHE A 64 -15.25 3.44 -1.02
CA PHE A 64 -14.40 3.82 0.11
C PHE A 64 -15.21 4.18 1.35
N GLY A 65 -14.79 3.61 2.48
CA GLY A 65 -15.18 4.05 3.82
C GLY A 65 -14.45 5.32 4.24
N GLU A 66 -14.66 5.78 5.46
CA GLU A 66 -13.97 6.95 6.02
C GLU A 66 -12.44 6.70 6.12
N LYS A 67 -12.05 5.48 6.47
CA LYS A 67 -10.65 5.04 6.55
C LYS A 67 -10.45 3.85 5.63
N ASN A 68 -9.37 3.83 4.91
CA ASN A 68 -9.08 2.82 3.89
C ASN A 68 -7.61 2.40 3.99
N ILE A 69 -7.37 1.11 3.82
CA ILE A 69 -6.03 0.53 3.73
C ILE A 69 -5.90 -0.08 2.34
N VAL A 70 -4.84 0.28 1.62
CA VAL A 70 -4.52 -0.29 0.31
C VAL A 70 -3.39 -1.29 0.47
N LEU A 71 -3.67 -2.53 0.08
CA LEU A 71 -2.71 -3.62 0.05
C LEU A 71 -2.48 -4.05 -1.41
N LEU A 72 -1.24 -4.33 -1.76
CA LEU A 72 -0.91 -4.91 -3.05
C LEU A 72 -1.02 -6.45 -2.97
N PRO A 73 -1.58 -7.12 -3.98
CA PRO A 73 -1.88 -8.55 -3.91
C PRO A 73 -0.64 -9.45 -3.93
N ASP A 74 0.48 -8.93 -4.44
CA ASP A 74 1.78 -9.57 -4.56
C ASP A 74 2.74 -9.22 -3.41
N THR A 75 2.21 -8.62 -2.35
CA THR A 75 2.99 -8.21 -1.19
C THR A 75 2.59 -9.02 0.03
N PHE A 76 3.55 -9.70 0.64
CA PHE A 76 3.43 -10.19 2.00
C PHE A 76 4.08 -9.18 2.94
N MET A 77 3.37 -8.78 3.98
CA MET A 77 3.92 -7.98 5.06
C MET A 77 3.43 -8.49 6.41
N ARG A 78 4.26 -8.32 7.43
CA ARG A 78 3.94 -8.65 8.82
C ARG A 78 4.22 -7.45 9.71
N MET A 79 3.23 -7.11 10.52
CA MET A 79 3.38 -6.13 11.60
C MET A 79 4.15 -6.75 12.77
N LYS A 80 4.68 -5.93 13.65
CA LYS A 80 5.20 -6.41 14.93
C LYS A 80 4.15 -7.24 15.65
N TYR A 81 4.56 -8.34 16.26
CA TYR A 81 3.66 -9.35 16.82
C TYR A 81 2.63 -8.79 17.82
N SER A 82 2.94 -7.68 18.49
CA SER A 82 2.07 -7.03 19.46
C SER A 82 1.19 -5.90 18.92
N GLU A 83 1.31 -5.58 17.63
CA GLU A 83 0.64 -4.41 17.04
C GLU A 83 -0.62 -4.82 16.28
N ASP A 84 -1.75 -4.21 16.68
CA ASP A 84 -3.00 -4.31 15.94
C ASP A 84 -2.99 -3.33 14.76
N ILE A 85 -3.23 -3.85 13.55
CA ILE A 85 -3.14 -3.05 12.32
C ILE A 85 -4.17 -1.90 12.29
N ILE A 86 -5.41 -2.15 12.73
CA ILE A 86 -6.46 -1.13 12.68
C ILE A 86 -6.19 -0.05 13.73
N GLU A 87 -5.78 -0.43 14.93
CA GLU A 87 -5.43 0.52 15.98
C GLU A 87 -4.24 1.40 15.56
N THR A 88 -3.20 0.78 15.00
CA THR A 88 -2.00 1.47 14.52
C THR A 88 -2.32 2.44 13.40
N VAL A 89 -3.12 2.02 12.41
CA VAL A 89 -3.61 2.89 11.33
C VAL A 89 -4.45 4.04 11.88
N ASN A 90 -5.35 3.76 12.81
CA ASN A 90 -6.19 4.79 13.42
C ASN A 90 -5.38 5.89 14.09
N LYS A 91 -4.32 5.53 14.82
CA LYS A 91 -3.40 6.51 15.44
C LYS A 91 -2.65 7.32 14.38
N SER A 92 -2.11 6.64 13.37
CA SER A 92 -1.30 7.29 12.32
C SER A 92 -2.12 8.24 11.42
N LEU A 93 -3.39 7.94 11.15
CA LEU A 93 -4.27 8.77 10.33
C LEU A 93 -4.77 10.05 11.03
N ASN A 94 -4.52 10.23 12.33
CA ASN A 94 -5.11 11.35 13.07
C ASN A 94 -4.46 12.70 12.70
N GLU A 95 -3.20 12.75 12.31
CA GLU A 95 -2.48 13.98 12.00
C GLU A 95 -2.79 14.49 10.60
N THR A 96 -2.32 13.81 9.56
CA THR A 96 -2.45 14.25 8.17
C THR A 96 -3.59 13.59 7.41
N GLY A 97 -4.11 12.47 7.92
CA GLY A 97 -5.10 11.65 7.24
C GLY A 97 -4.50 10.67 6.23
N PHE A 98 -3.16 10.54 6.20
CA PHE A 98 -2.43 9.60 5.34
C PHE A 98 -1.31 8.91 6.14
N THR A 99 -0.96 7.68 5.77
CA THR A 99 0.20 6.95 6.31
C THR A 99 0.69 5.89 5.32
N PHE A 100 2.01 5.71 5.24
CA PHE A 100 2.62 4.56 4.58
C PHE A 100 2.96 3.46 5.59
N PHE A 101 2.83 2.21 5.16
CA PHE A 101 3.53 1.09 5.76
C PHE A 101 4.88 0.97 5.06
N VAL A 102 5.96 0.95 5.82
CA VAL A 102 7.31 1.07 5.27
C VAL A 102 8.24 -0.02 5.79
N LYS A 103 9.16 -0.43 4.93
CA LYS A 103 10.32 -1.23 5.30
C LYS A 103 11.56 -0.37 5.17
N ASN A 104 12.37 -0.31 6.24
CA ASN A 104 13.66 0.33 6.18
C ASN A 104 14.58 -0.45 5.24
N GLU A 105 15.24 0.27 4.35
CA GLU A 105 16.13 -0.29 3.33
C GLU A 105 17.20 0.72 2.95
N LYS A 106 18.41 0.23 2.66
CA LYS A 106 19.54 1.03 2.19
C LYS A 106 20.20 0.44 0.95
N ASP A 107 19.77 -0.76 0.52
CA ASP A 107 20.26 -1.36 -0.69
C ASP A 107 19.76 -0.57 -1.92
N PRO A 108 20.66 0.05 -2.70
CA PRO A 108 20.28 0.83 -3.88
C PRO A 108 19.53 -0.01 -4.93
N ASP A 109 19.81 -1.30 -5.05
CA ASP A 109 19.16 -2.17 -6.03
C ASP A 109 17.71 -2.46 -5.64
N MET A 110 17.42 -2.54 -4.37
CA MET A 110 16.04 -2.61 -3.87
C MET A 110 15.32 -1.27 -4.05
N LEU A 111 15.92 -0.17 -3.62
CA LEU A 111 15.31 1.15 -3.66
C LEU A 111 14.93 1.61 -5.07
N ARG A 112 15.77 1.33 -6.09
CA ARG A 112 15.50 1.69 -7.50
C ARG A 112 14.28 0.99 -8.11
N THR A 113 13.79 -0.07 -7.49
CA THR A 113 12.64 -0.85 -7.99
C THR A 113 11.34 -0.56 -7.25
N LYS A 114 11.38 0.26 -6.20
CA LYS A 114 10.27 0.51 -5.26
C LYS A 114 9.92 2.00 -5.19
N GLY A 115 8.76 2.29 -4.64
CA GLY A 115 8.44 3.65 -4.22
C GLY A 115 9.24 4.01 -2.96
N SER A 116 10.34 4.75 -3.16
CA SER A 116 11.33 5.01 -2.14
C SER A 116 11.03 6.28 -1.35
N LEU A 117 11.40 6.28 -0.07
CA LEU A 117 11.05 7.30 0.91
C LEU A 117 12.27 7.79 1.67
N ILE A 118 12.23 9.05 2.05
CA ILE A 118 13.05 9.59 3.13
C ILE A 118 12.17 9.67 4.37
N ILE A 119 12.50 8.88 5.38
CA ILE A 119 11.81 8.86 6.67
C ILE A 119 12.71 9.47 7.73
N SER A 120 12.18 10.41 8.52
CA SER A 120 12.89 11.02 9.64
C SER A 120 13.04 10.06 10.83
N ASP A 121 13.90 10.41 11.79
CA ASP A 121 14.06 9.68 13.06
C ASP A 121 12.76 9.63 13.89
N GLN A 122 11.81 10.53 13.61
CA GLN A 122 10.49 10.56 14.23
C GLN A 122 9.44 9.76 13.47
N ASN A 123 9.86 8.92 12.50
CA ASN A 123 8.99 8.15 11.63
C ASN A 123 7.99 9.01 10.84
N THR A 124 8.44 10.13 10.29
CA THR A 124 7.63 10.97 9.40
C THR A 124 8.20 11.00 7.99
N VAL A 125 7.31 11.04 7.01
CA VAL A 125 7.67 11.11 5.58
C VAL A 125 8.18 12.51 5.24
N ILE A 126 9.42 12.58 4.74
CA ILE A 126 10.06 13.83 4.32
C ILE A 126 10.05 13.97 2.80
N ASP A 127 10.29 12.85 2.09
CA ASP A 127 10.33 12.85 0.63
C ASP A 127 9.90 11.50 0.07
N TYR A 128 9.51 11.48 -1.19
CA TYR A 128 9.06 10.30 -1.92
C TYR A 128 9.45 10.40 -3.39
N GLU A 129 9.95 9.30 -3.94
CA GLU A 129 10.18 9.16 -5.38
C GLU A 129 9.85 7.71 -5.81
N ASP A 130 9.07 7.56 -6.88
CA ASP A 130 8.78 6.23 -7.41
C ASP A 130 9.94 5.75 -8.29
N LYS A 131 10.52 4.61 -7.93
CA LYS A 131 11.63 3.94 -8.65
C LYS A 131 12.79 4.89 -8.99
N PRO A 132 13.38 5.57 -8.00
CA PRO A 132 14.46 6.52 -8.23
C PRO A 132 15.64 5.85 -8.92
N GLN A 133 16.27 6.57 -9.87
CA GLN A 133 17.42 6.05 -10.61
C GLN A 133 18.73 6.71 -10.17
N GLU A 134 18.65 7.87 -9.53
CA GLU A 134 19.79 8.69 -9.10
C GLU A 134 19.67 9.02 -7.60
N ASN A 135 20.80 9.37 -6.95
CA ASN A 135 20.84 9.81 -5.55
C ASN A 135 20.15 8.84 -4.58
N LEU A 136 20.36 7.55 -4.78
CA LEU A 136 19.70 6.49 -4.01
C LEU A 136 20.08 6.50 -2.53
N ASP A 137 21.26 7.02 -2.21
CA ASP A 137 21.81 7.16 -0.87
C ASP A 137 20.98 8.09 0.06
N LYS A 138 20.17 8.97 -0.50
CA LYS A 138 19.25 9.82 0.30
C LYS A 138 18.07 9.06 0.88
N PHE A 139 17.65 7.95 0.25
CA PHE A 139 16.49 7.19 0.69
C PHE A 139 16.88 6.18 1.77
N ASN A 140 15.97 5.92 2.69
CA ASN A 140 16.20 5.00 3.80
C ASN A 140 15.06 4.01 4.06
N ALA A 141 14.03 4.04 3.21
CA ALA A 141 12.90 3.14 3.26
C ALA A 141 12.18 3.05 1.90
N PHE A 142 11.32 2.06 1.74
CA PHE A 142 10.30 2.00 0.69
C PHE A 142 8.94 1.68 1.28
N TRP A 143 7.85 2.03 0.56
CA TRP A 143 6.50 1.70 1.00
C TRP A 143 6.07 0.31 0.53
N CYS A 144 5.31 -0.37 1.40
CA CYS A 144 4.74 -1.70 1.16
C CYS A 144 3.22 -1.65 0.95
N ALA A 145 2.58 -0.72 1.64
CA ALA A 145 1.15 -0.47 1.64
C ALA A 145 0.92 0.97 2.10
N PHE A 146 -0.31 1.46 2.02
CA PHE A 146 -0.66 2.76 2.60
C PHE A 146 -2.10 2.79 3.09
N ALA A 147 -2.39 3.75 3.96
CA ALA A 147 -3.74 4.00 4.43
C ALA A 147 -4.07 5.48 4.37
N PHE A 148 -5.36 5.79 4.22
CA PHE A 148 -5.83 7.16 4.09
C PHE A 148 -7.25 7.35 4.59
N ARG A 149 -7.57 8.59 4.99
CA ARG A 149 -8.94 9.06 5.14
C ARG A 149 -9.51 9.45 3.78
N LYS A 150 -10.78 9.16 3.53
CA LYS A 150 -11.45 9.44 2.25
C LYS A 150 -11.24 10.88 1.77
N ARG A 151 -11.25 11.85 2.69
CA ARG A 151 -11.11 13.29 2.39
C ARG A 151 -9.79 13.71 1.74
N VAL A 152 -8.71 12.96 1.95
CA VAL A 152 -7.37 13.28 1.41
C VAL A 152 -7.00 12.44 0.20
N PHE A 153 -7.87 11.52 -0.21
CA PHE A 153 -7.59 10.54 -1.26
C PHE A 153 -7.12 11.20 -2.56
N ASP A 154 -7.90 12.16 -3.07
CA ASP A 154 -7.64 12.72 -4.40
C ASP A 154 -6.25 13.37 -4.46
N SER A 155 -5.90 14.20 -3.49
CA SER A 155 -4.59 14.86 -3.49
C SER A 155 -3.42 13.90 -3.33
N CYS A 156 -3.59 12.83 -2.55
CA CYS A 156 -2.55 11.81 -2.36
C CYS A 156 -2.37 10.98 -3.62
N ILE A 157 -3.46 10.48 -4.20
CA ILE A 157 -3.39 9.60 -5.37
C ILE A 157 -2.93 10.33 -6.63
N GLU A 158 -3.30 11.60 -6.82
CA GLU A 158 -2.81 12.43 -7.91
C GLU A 158 -1.30 12.66 -7.81
N PHE A 159 -0.79 12.90 -6.60
CA PHE A 159 0.65 13.03 -6.39
C PHE A 159 1.38 11.71 -6.70
N MET A 160 0.88 10.58 -6.19
CA MET A 160 1.49 9.27 -6.44
C MET A 160 1.46 8.90 -7.93
N GLU A 161 0.36 9.21 -8.63
CA GLU A 161 0.23 8.99 -10.08
C GLU A 161 1.23 9.83 -10.88
N LYS A 162 1.38 11.11 -10.54
CA LYS A 162 2.38 11.99 -11.17
C LYS A 162 3.79 11.45 -10.97
N SER A 163 4.10 10.96 -9.76
CA SER A 163 5.40 10.35 -9.46
C SER A 163 5.66 9.12 -10.33
N THR A 164 4.68 8.23 -10.45
CA THR A 164 4.80 7.00 -11.24
C THR A 164 4.97 7.29 -12.74
N LEU A 165 4.22 8.25 -13.28
CA LEU A 165 4.24 8.58 -14.73
C LEU A 165 5.47 9.39 -15.15
N ASN A 166 5.96 10.27 -14.30
CA ASN A 166 7.01 11.24 -14.67
C ASN A 166 8.40 10.87 -14.16
N HIS A 167 8.54 9.85 -13.30
CA HIS A 167 9.77 9.41 -12.65
C HIS A 167 10.56 10.53 -11.92
N ARG A 168 10.12 11.77 -12.01
CA ARG A 168 10.69 12.94 -11.33
C ARG A 168 9.56 13.89 -10.94
N LEU A 169 9.32 13.95 -9.65
CA LEU A 169 8.53 15.05 -9.09
C LEU A 169 9.41 16.29 -8.97
N LEU A 170 8.81 17.43 -9.19
CA LEU A 170 9.48 18.67 -8.85
C LEU A 170 9.81 18.67 -7.36
N VAL A 171 11.05 19.00 -7.03
CA VAL A 171 11.51 19.06 -5.65
C VAL A 171 10.56 19.94 -4.83
N GLY A 172 9.97 19.34 -3.80
CA GLY A 172 9.05 20.04 -2.87
C GLY A 172 7.56 19.91 -3.19
N GLU A 173 7.12 19.30 -4.29
CA GLU A 173 5.69 19.09 -4.56
C GLU A 173 5.00 18.23 -3.47
N ILE A 174 5.72 17.28 -2.90
CA ILE A 174 5.21 16.47 -1.78
C ILE A 174 4.72 17.34 -0.61
N LYS A 175 5.34 18.51 -0.36
CA LYS A 175 5.00 19.42 0.73
C LYS A 175 3.57 19.96 0.64
N ASN A 176 2.98 19.94 -0.54
CA ASN A 176 1.61 20.38 -0.78
C ASN A 176 0.58 19.24 -0.63
N THR A 177 1.01 18.08 -0.15
CA THR A 177 0.16 16.90 -0.01
C THR A 177 0.08 16.44 1.45
N PRO A 178 -0.98 15.73 1.86
CA PRO A 178 -1.08 15.09 3.16
C PRO A 178 -0.04 13.97 3.40
N ILE A 179 0.72 13.58 2.37
CA ILE A 179 1.81 12.60 2.47
C ILE A 179 2.99 13.21 3.22
N TYR A 180 3.30 14.48 2.98
CA TYR A 180 4.37 15.17 3.68
C TYR A 180 4.08 15.26 5.18
N ASN A 181 5.07 14.96 6.00
CA ASN A 181 4.96 14.86 7.46
C ASN A 181 3.93 13.83 7.96
N SER A 182 3.36 12.97 7.09
CA SER A 182 2.56 11.85 7.56
C SER A 182 3.42 10.85 8.35
N LYS A 183 2.81 10.17 9.32
CA LYS A 183 3.48 9.08 10.03
C LYS A 183 3.74 7.90 9.10
N ALA A 184 4.87 7.24 9.30
CA ALA A 184 5.19 5.97 8.67
C ALA A 184 5.05 4.85 9.70
N ILE A 185 4.39 3.77 9.31
CA ILE A 185 4.22 2.55 10.12
C ILE A 185 5.28 1.55 9.68
N GLN A 186 6.21 1.20 10.58
CA GLN A 186 7.25 0.23 10.28
C GLN A 186 6.67 -1.19 10.22
N VAL A 187 7.02 -1.96 9.18
CA VAL A 187 6.72 -3.38 9.10
C VAL A 187 7.96 -4.20 9.48
N ASP A 188 7.73 -5.31 10.20
CA ASP A 188 8.82 -6.21 10.60
C ASP A 188 9.33 -7.02 9.41
N GLU A 189 8.41 -7.51 8.60
CA GLU A 189 8.74 -8.34 7.45
C GLU A 189 8.01 -7.86 6.20
N TYR A 190 8.73 -7.88 5.09
CA TYR A 190 8.21 -7.62 3.76
C TYR A 190 8.80 -8.65 2.79
N ILE A 191 7.94 -9.25 1.98
CA ILE A 191 8.35 -10.16 0.91
C ILE A 191 7.55 -9.81 -0.35
N ASP A 192 8.26 -9.60 -1.43
CA ASP A 192 7.68 -9.44 -2.76
C ASP A 192 7.36 -10.83 -3.33
N LEU A 193 6.12 -11.04 -3.75
CA LEU A 193 5.64 -12.29 -4.33
C LEU A 193 5.32 -12.14 -5.83
N GLY A 194 5.89 -11.13 -6.48
CA GLY A 194 5.63 -10.80 -7.88
C GLY A 194 6.19 -11.82 -8.88
N THR A 195 7.08 -12.72 -8.46
CA THR A 195 7.67 -13.76 -9.32
C THR A 195 7.47 -15.15 -8.76
N TRP A 196 7.47 -16.17 -9.64
CA TRP A 196 7.40 -17.57 -9.22
C TRP A 196 8.56 -18.00 -8.33
N GLU A 197 9.75 -17.46 -8.56
CA GLU A 197 10.93 -17.72 -7.74
C GLU A 197 10.74 -17.22 -6.30
N GLN A 198 10.26 -16.00 -6.14
CA GLN A 198 9.96 -15.41 -4.83
C GLN A 198 8.85 -16.19 -4.10
N ILE A 199 7.79 -16.60 -4.80
CA ILE A 199 6.73 -17.45 -4.24
C ILE A 199 7.30 -18.80 -3.77
N TYR A 200 8.16 -19.42 -4.56
CA TYR A 200 8.77 -20.69 -4.22
C TYR A 200 9.68 -20.59 -3.00
N GLN A 201 10.56 -19.57 -2.96
CA GLN A 201 11.43 -19.31 -1.83
C GLN A 201 10.63 -19.05 -0.55
N PHE A 202 9.57 -18.26 -0.64
CA PHE A 202 8.68 -17.98 0.50
C PHE A 202 8.04 -19.25 1.06
N LYS A 203 7.51 -20.13 0.20
CA LYS A 203 6.86 -21.38 0.65
C LYS A 203 7.82 -22.37 1.30
N ASN A 204 9.09 -22.35 0.94
CA ASN A 204 10.08 -23.27 1.49
C ASN A 204 10.72 -22.76 2.79
N ASN A 205 10.59 -21.47 3.08
CA ASN A 205 11.13 -20.83 4.29
C ASN A 205 10.04 -20.54 5.34
N SER A 206 8.77 -20.82 5.05
CA SER A 206 7.61 -20.67 5.95
C SER A 206 7.21 -22.00 6.56
#